data_f894cb52978669ca498dbb3126859bcb
#
_entry.id   f894cb52978669ca498dbb3126859bcb
#
_cell.length_a   1.000
_cell.length_b   1.000
_cell.length_c   1.000
_cell.angle_alpha   90.00
_cell.angle_beta   90.00
_cell.angle_gamma   90.00
#
_symmetry.space_group_name_H-M   'P 1'
#
loop_
_entity.id
_entity.type
_entity.pdbx_description
1 polymer ?
#
loop_
_entity_poly.entity_id
_entity_poly.type
_entity_poly.pdbx_seq_one_letter_code
_entity_poly.pdbx_strand_id
1 'polypeptide(L)'
;MELYDILQSLSLGKISVSKAQKMLSLHSIDKIEDYAKLDTGRKHRKGIPEVIFAENKQPEEIKNIIKKVLIKSDCVLVSRLKKNDYSKIVSFAKKNRIKVKTGKNSTSVLIYKKDTRKNGGKVGIVTAGTSDIGIAEEARLMCEAMNCTCICSYDIGIAGMHRMFPVLKKLISEDVSSIIVVAGMEG
;
A
#
# COMPACT_ATOMS: atom_id res chain seq x y z
N MET A 1 20.47 -21.63 -9.54
CA MET A 1 21.70 -20.98 -9.03
C MET A 1 21.37 -20.52 -7.63
N GLU A 2 22.06 -21.07 -6.63
CA GLU A 2 21.79 -20.80 -5.23
C GLU A 2 22.25 -19.38 -4.83
N LEU A 3 21.71 -18.85 -3.72
CA LEU A 3 22.10 -17.53 -3.20
C LEU A 3 23.62 -17.38 -3.05
N TYR A 4 24.28 -18.45 -2.57
CA TYR A 4 25.73 -18.50 -2.40
C TYR A 4 26.47 -18.30 -3.72
N ASP A 5 26.03 -18.95 -4.80
CA ASP A 5 26.66 -18.86 -6.13
C ASP A 5 26.60 -17.43 -6.69
N ILE A 6 25.48 -16.72 -6.45
CA ILE A 6 25.30 -15.32 -6.89
C ILE A 6 26.29 -14.42 -6.16
N LEU A 7 26.38 -14.56 -4.83
CA LEU A 7 27.28 -13.75 -3.99
C LEU A 7 28.75 -14.05 -4.31
N GLN A 8 29.10 -15.31 -4.53
CA GLN A 8 30.44 -15.71 -4.92
C GLN A 8 30.82 -15.17 -6.31
N SER A 9 29.90 -15.23 -7.27
CA SER A 9 30.11 -14.67 -8.62
C SER A 9 30.29 -13.16 -8.60
N LEU A 10 29.59 -12.47 -7.68
CA LEU A 10 29.75 -11.03 -7.47
C LEU A 10 31.10 -10.71 -6.84
N SER A 11 31.52 -11.43 -5.80
CA SER A 11 32.81 -11.22 -5.11
C SER A 11 34.01 -11.48 -6.03
N LEU A 12 33.87 -12.42 -6.96
CA LEU A 12 34.88 -12.74 -7.98
C LEU A 12 34.82 -11.78 -9.20
N GLY A 13 33.96 -10.77 -9.19
CA GLY A 13 33.83 -9.82 -10.32
C GLY A 13 33.24 -10.43 -11.60
N LYS A 14 32.73 -11.67 -11.56
CA LYS A 14 32.13 -12.35 -12.72
C LYS A 14 30.79 -11.78 -13.16
N ILE A 15 30.07 -11.11 -12.25
CA ILE A 15 28.82 -10.42 -12.53
C ILE A 15 28.83 -9.04 -11.89
N SER A 16 28.13 -8.08 -12.53
CA SER A 16 27.97 -6.73 -11.97
C SER A 16 27.00 -6.72 -10.78
N VAL A 17 27.11 -5.69 -9.92
CA VAL A 17 26.20 -5.45 -8.80
C VAL A 17 24.73 -5.44 -9.28
N SER A 18 24.45 -4.75 -10.41
CA SER A 18 23.11 -4.68 -11.00
C SER A 18 22.60 -6.06 -11.42
N LYS A 19 23.47 -6.90 -12.02
CA LYS A 19 23.10 -8.27 -12.41
C LYS A 19 22.87 -9.15 -11.19
N ALA A 20 23.72 -9.07 -10.16
CA ALA A 20 23.55 -9.79 -8.91
C ALA A 20 22.22 -9.37 -8.22
N GLN A 21 21.92 -8.08 -8.15
CA GLN A 21 20.67 -7.57 -7.59
C GLN A 21 19.44 -8.10 -8.32
N LYS A 22 19.47 -8.18 -9.65
CA LYS A 22 18.39 -8.75 -10.46
C LYS A 22 18.21 -10.25 -10.18
N MET A 23 19.29 -11.02 -10.06
CA MET A 23 19.25 -12.45 -9.76
C MET A 23 18.74 -12.71 -8.32
N LEU A 24 19.22 -11.95 -7.33
CA LEU A 24 18.75 -12.03 -5.94
C LEU A 24 17.28 -11.70 -5.81
N SER A 25 16.76 -10.77 -6.64
CA SER A 25 15.36 -10.42 -6.63
C SER A 25 14.43 -11.55 -7.08
N LEU A 26 14.91 -12.47 -7.91
CA LEU A 26 14.17 -13.67 -8.31
C LEU A 26 14.08 -14.70 -7.17
N HIS A 27 15.11 -14.78 -6.31
CA HIS A 27 15.08 -15.63 -5.12
C HIS A 27 14.21 -15.10 -3.99
N SER A 28 13.80 -13.84 -4.04
CA SER A 28 12.93 -13.23 -3.01
C SER A 28 11.44 -13.48 -3.23
N ILE A 29 11.07 -14.28 -4.25
CA ILE A 29 9.67 -14.65 -4.52
C ILE A 29 9.34 -15.90 -3.70
N ASP A 30 8.59 -15.69 -2.62
CA ASP A 30 8.08 -16.80 -1.81
C ASP A 30 6.74 -17.29 -2.37
N LYS A 31 6.61 -18.60 -2.52
CA LYS A 31 5.33 -19.26 -2.79
C LYS A 31 4.54 -19.42 -1.49
N ILE A 32 3.26 -19.11 -1.55
CA ILE A 32 2.29 -19.43 -0.49
C ILE A 32 1.38 -20.49 -1.06
N GLU A 33 1.68 -21.77 -0.76
CA GLU A 33 0.95 -22.90 -1.32
C GLU A 33 0.84 -22.76 -2.86
N ASP A 34 -0.27 -23.15 -3.47
CA ASP A 34 -0.46 -23.03 -4.92
C ASP A 34 -1.16 -21.74 -5.36
N TYR A 35 -1.59 -20.87 -4.43
CA TYR A 35 -2.44 -19.71 -4.74
C TYR A 35 -1.79 -18.33 -4.61
N ALA A 36 -0.55 -18.21 -4.12
CA ALA A 36 0.10 -16.91 -4.07
C ALA A 36 1.63 -17.00 -4.21
N LYS A 37 2.20 -16.07 -4.99
CA LYS A 37 3.63 -15.79 -5.05
C LYS A 37 3.86 -14.41 -4.44
N LEU A 38 4.60 -14.33 -3.33
CA LEU A 38 4.95 -13.08 -2.70
C LEU A 38 6.29 -12.56 -3.19
N ASP A 39 6.31 -11.32 -3.64
CA ASP A 39 7.53 -10.58 -3.92
C ASP A 39 8.05 -9.91 -2.63
N THR A 40 8.68 -10.71 -1.77
CA THR A 40 9.17 -10.24 -0.47
C THR A 40 10.29 -9.19 -0.57
N GLY A 41 10.88 -9.01 -1.75
CA GLY A 41 11.90 -8.00 -2.02
C GLY A 41 11.36 -6.64 -2.48
N ARG A 42 10.05 -6.50 -2.69
CA ARG A 42 9.43 -5.30 -3.28
C ARG A 42 9.72 -4.01 -2.50
N LYS A 43 9.61 -4.06 -1.16
CA LYS A 43 9.90 -2.90 -0.31
C LYS A 43 11.35 -2.43 -0.43
N HIS A 44 12.31 -3.36 -0.48
CA HIS A 44 13.74 -3.02 -0.64
C HIS A 44 14.07 -2.51 -2.04
N ARG A 45 13.40 -3.03 -3.09
CA ARG A 45 13.66 -2.61 -4.47
C ARG A 45 12.94 -1.35 -4.88
N LYS A 46 11.69 -1.14 -4.42
CA LYS A 46 10.81 -0.05 -4.87
C LYS A 46 10.32 0.86 -3.75
N GLY A 47 10.64 0.58 -2.49
CA GLY A 47 10.13 1.34 -1.33
C GLY A 47 8.62 1.21 -1.10
N ILE A 48 7.92 0.36 -1.87
CA ILE A 48 6.46 0.22 -1.86
C ILE A 48 6.06 -1.00 -1.03
N PRO A 49 5.14 -0.88 -0.08
CA PRO A 49 4.60 -2.01 0.69
C PRO A 49 3.89 -3.04 -0.20
N GLU A 50 3.77 -4.26 0.31
CA GLU A 50 2.99 -5.30 -0.37
C GLU A 50 1.49 -4.99 -0.32
N VAL A 51 0.80 -5.31 -1.43
CA VAL A 51 -0.65 -5.15 -1.56
C VAL A 51 -1.27 -6.50 -1.84
N ILE A 52 -2.21 -6.90 -0.98
CA ILE A 52 -3.04 -8.10 -1.19
C ILE A 52 -4.32 -7.68 -1.89
N PHE A 53 -4.49 -8.11 -3.11
CA PHE A 53 -5.73 -7.93 -3.86
C PHE A 53 -6.72 -9.03 -3.45
N ALA A 54 -7.74 -8.67 -2.64
CA ALA A 54 -8.56 -9.63 -1.92
C ALA A 54 -9.83 -10.08 -2.66
N GLU A 55 -10.19 -9.43 -3.77
CA GLU A 55 -11.47 -9.59 -4.47
C GLU A 55 -11.85 -11.04 -4.74
N ASN A 56 -10.90 -11.87 -5.19
CA ASN A 56 -11.09 -13.26 -5.55
C ASN A 56 -10.45 -14.25 -4.56
N LYS A 57 -10.20 -13.82 -3.33
CA LYS A 57 -9.58 -14.67 -2.30
C LYS A 57 -10.55 -15.00 -1.17
N GLN A 58 -10.38 -16.19 -0.59
CA GLN A 58 -11.09 -16.57 0.62
C GLN A 58 -10.46 -15.92 1.86
N PRO A 59 -11.24 -15.67 2.93
CA PRO A 59 -10.72 -15.05 4.14
C PRO A 59 -9.51 -15.75 4.75
N GLU A 60 -9.46 -17.07 4.73
CA GLU A 60 -8.35 -17.85 5.28
C GLU A 60 -7.07 -17.68 4.45
N GLU A 61 -7.19 -17.61 3.11
CA GLU A 61 -6.07 -17.31 2.22
C GLU A 61 -5.48 -15.93 2.54
N ILE A 62 -6.36 -14.91 2.68
CA ILE A 62 -5.95 -13.55 3.02
C ILE A 62 -5.21 -13.52 4.36
N LYS A 63 -5.73 -14.20 5.40
CA LYS A 63 -5.09 -14.29 6.72
C LYS A 63 -3.71 -14.92 6.64
N ASN A 64 -3.55 -16.00 5.87
CA ASN A 64 -2.29 -16.69 5.68
C ASN A 64 -1.27 -15.80 4.94
N ILE A 65 -1.71 -15.09 3.90
CA ILE A 65 -0.86 -14.13 3.19
C ILE A 65 -0.41 -13.01 4.13
N ILE A 66 -1.33 -12.42 4.91
CA ILE A 66 -1.00 -11.36 5.89
C ILE A 66 0.09 -11.84 6.86
N LYS A 67 -0.08 -13.04 7.46
CA LYS A 67 0.92 -13.61 8.38
C LYS A 67 2.29 -13.70 7.72
N LYS A 68 2.38 -14.26 6.52
CA LYS A 68 3.65 -14.45 5.79
C LYS A 68 4.28 -13.12 5.37
N VAL A 69 3.49 -12.16 4.89
CA VAL A 69 4.00 -10.81 4.55
C VAL A 69 4.56 -10.13 5.79
N LEU A 70 3.84 -10.19 6.91
CA LEU A 70 4.27 -9.53 8.14
C LEU A 70 5.50 -10.18 8.80
N ILE A 71 5.92 -11.38 8.42
CA ILE A 71 7.22 -11.92 8.85
C ILE A 71 8.36 -11.03 8.35
N LYS A 72 8.30 -10.60 7.08
CA LYS A 72 9.37 -9.88 6.38
C LYS A 72 9.08 -8.37 6.19
N SER A 73 7.86 -7.91 6.45
CA SER A 73 7.42 -6.51 6.29
C SER A 73 6.79 -5.99 7.57
N ASP A 74 6.82 -4.67 7.76
CA ASP A 74 6.16 -4.01 8.88
C ASP A 74 4.68 -3.71 8.60
N CYS A 75 4.25 -3.73 7.34
CA CYS A 75 2.88 -3.44 6.95
C CYS A 75 2.48 -4.16 5.65
N VAL A 76 1.17 -4.26 5.44
CA VAL A 76 0.53 -4.76 4.23
C VAL A 76 -0.80 -4.05 4.03
N LEU A 77 -1.07 -3.62 2.80
CA LEU A 77 -2.38 -3.12 2.40
C LEU A 77 -3.20 -4.28 1.85
N VAL A 78 -4.40 -4.49 2.38
CA VAL A 78 -5.39 -5.42 1.82
C VAL A 78 -6.44 -4.59 1.11
N SER A 79 -6.52 -4.73 -0.21
CA SER A 79 -7.40 -3.97 -1.10
C SER A 79 -8.56 -4.82 -1.56
N ARG A 80 -9.71 -4.19 -1.84
CA ARG A 80 -10.94 -4.80 -2.36
C ARG A 80 -11.43 -6.01 -1.55
N LEU A 81 -11.49 -5.88 -0.24
CA LEU A 81 -12.15 -6.86 0.62
C LEU A 81 -13.65 -6.91 0.32
N LYS A 82 -14.20 -8.12 0.23
CA LYS A 82 -15.66 -8.28 0.21
C LYS A 82 -16.25 -7.76 1.51
N LYS A 83 -17.40 -7.09 1.45
CA LYS A 83 -18.06 -6.50 2.63
C LYS A 83 -18.24 -7.51 3.77
N ASN A 84 -18.61 -8.74 3.46
CA ASN A 84 -18.83 -9.81 4.44
C ASN A 84 -17.53 -10.33 5.08
N ASP A 85 -16.38 -10.10 4.46
CA ASP A 85 -15.08 -10.57 4.95
C ASP A 85 -14.28 -9.48 5.66
N TYR A 86 -14.70 -8.22 5.50
CA TYR A 86 -14.04 -7.06 6.10
C TYR A 86 -13.91 -7.20 7.63
N SER A 87 -15.02 -7.48 8.31
CA SER A 87 -15.04 -7.66 9.76
C SER A 87 -14.18 -8.84 10.23
N LYS A 88 -14.13 -9.92 9.45
CA LYS A 88 -13.32 -11.12 9.75
C LYS A 88 -11.82 -10.80 9.71
N ILE A 89 -11.39 -10.02 8.72
CA ILE A 89 -9.97 -9.64 8.59
C ILE A 89 -9.57 -8.62 9.66
N VAL A 90 -10.42 -7.63 9.94
CA VAL A 90 -10.16 -6.66 11.02
C VAL A 90 -10.10 -7.36 12.38
N SER A 91 -11.04 -8.26 12.67
CA SER A 91 -11.08 -9.03 13.91
C SER A 91 -9.86 -9.95 14.05
N PHE A 92 -9.45 -10.61 12.97
CA PHE A 92 -8.24 -11.41 12.92
C PHE A 92 -6.99 -10.59 13.30
N ALA A 93 -6.81 -9.41 12.70
CA ALA A 93 -5.68 -8.55 13.01
C ALA A 93 -5.69 -8.11 14.49
N LYS A 94 -6.84 -7.64 14.99
CA LYS A 94 -7.00 -7.25 16.41
C LYS A 94 -6.70 -8.41 17.38
N LYS A 95 -7.21 -9.62 17.10
CA LYS A 95 -6.96 -10.82 17.92
C LYS A 95 -5.47 -11.17 17.98
N ASN A 96 -4.73 -10.91 16.92
CA ASN A 96 -3.28 -11.13 16.87
C ASN A 96 -2.46 -9.91 17.34
N ARG A 97 -3.09 -8.90 17.95
CA ARG A 97 -2.46 -7.66 18.45
C ARG A 97 -1.74 -6.87 17.34
N ILE A 98 -2.22 -6.98 16.12
CA ILE A 98 -1.70 -6.25 14.96
C ILE A 98 -2.56 -5.00 14.77
N LYS A 99 -1.93 -3.86 14.54
CA LYS A 99 -2.63 -2.58 14.33
C LYS A 99 -3.33 -2.55 12.97
N VAL A 100 -4.46 -1.86 12.92
CA VAL A 100 -5.29 -1.74 11.72
C VAL A 100 -5.69 -0.28 11.52
N LYS A 101 -5.55 0.21 10.29
CA LYS A 101 -6.18 1.45 9.83
C LYS A 101 -7.18 1.13 8.74
N THR A 102 -8.30 1.81 8.77
CA THR A 102 -9.40 1.65 7.83
C THR A 102 -9.69 2.96 7.13
N GLY A 103 -10.29 2.91 5.97
CA GLY A 103 -10.74 4.08 5.22
C GLY A 103 -12.26 4.28 5.34
N LYS A 104 -12.71 5.55 5.27
CA LYS A 104 -14.14 5.89 5.21
C LYS A 104 -14.70 5.36 3.89
N ASN A 105 -15.80 4.61 3.95
CA ASN A 105 -16.44 4.02 2.77
C ASN A 105 -15.52 3.15 1.90
N SER A 106 -14.36 2.71 2.43
CA SER A 106 -13.40 1.88 1.72
C SER A 106 -13.51 0.43 2.15
N THR A 107 -13.28 -0.47 1.21
CA THR A 107 -13.12 -1.91 1.45
C THR A 107 -11.66 -2.31 1.63
N SER A 108 -10.77 -1.33 1.77
CA SER A 108 -9.34 -1.55 1.98
C SER A 108 -8.96 -1.35 3.44
N VAL A 109 -7.98 -2.12 3.91
CA VAL A 109 -7.42 -2.02 5.26
C VAL A 109 -5.90 -2.05 5.22
N LEU A 110 -5.27 -1.17 5.97
CA LEU A 110 -3.84 -1.20 6.22
C LEU A 110 -3.58 -1.92 7.54
N ILE A 111 -2.83 -3.00 7.47
CA ILE A 111 -2.43 -3.82 8.61
C ILE A 111 -0.94 -3.60 8.86
N TYR A 112 -0.53 -3.27 10.10
CA TYR A 112 0.85 -2.90 10.41
C TYR A 112 1.24 -3.26 11.84
N LYS A 113 2.54 -3.54 12.05
CA LYS A 113 3.09 -3.97 13.34
C LYS A 113 3.30 -2.80 14.30
N LYS A 114 3.89 -1.71 13.78
CA LYS A 114 4.27 -0.54 14.57
C LYS A 114 4.09 0.74 13.75
N ASP A 115 3.86 1.83 14.44
CA ASP A 115 3.86 3.13 13.79
C ASP A 115 5.28 3.46 13.33
N THR A 116 5.40 3.98 12.12
CA THR A 116 6.67 4.38 11.53
C THR A 116 6.77 5.91 11.49
N ARG A 117 8.00 6.42 11.55
CA ARG A 117 8.24 7.85 11.42
C ARG A 117 7.89 8.30 10.00
N LYS A 118 7.21 9.44 9.88
CA LYS A 118 6.92 10.06 8.59
C LYS A 118 8.22 10.38 7.85
N ASN A 119 8.23 10.20 6.53
CA ASN A 119 9.39 10.45 5.67
C ASN A 119 9.54 11.91 5.22
N GLY A 120 8.61 12.79 5.64
CA GLY A 120 8.56 14.18 5.24
C GLY A 120 7.75 14.44 3.97
N GLY A 121 7.44 13.43 3.17
CA GLY A 121 6.61 13.58 1.96
C GLY A 121 5.17 13.93 2.33
N LYS A 122 4.59 14.94 1.65
CA LYS A 122 3.20 15.35 1.78
C LYS A 122 2.45 15.09 0.48
N VAL A 123 1.25 14.52 0.58
CA VAL A 123 0.39 14.19 -0.56
C VAL A 123 -0.99 14.78 -0.33
N GLY A 124 -1.44 15.59 -1.25
CA GLY A 124 -2.83 16.05 -1.32
C GLY A 124 -3.69 14.92 -1.92
N ILE A 125 -4.86 14.66 -1.36
CA ILE A 125 -5.82 13.69 -1.91
C ILE A 125 -7.19 14.37 -1.96
N VAL A 126 -7.74 14.44 -3.16
CA VAL A 126 -9.01 15.14 -3.39
C VAL A 126 -9.99 14.25 -4.15
N THR A 127 -11.30 14.38 -3.85
CA THR A 127 -12.34 13.70 -4.63
C THR A 127 -13.28 14.70 -5.27
N ALA A 128 -13.76 14.38 -6.48
CA ALA A 128 -14.81 15.15 -7.13
C ALA A 128 -16.14 14.96 -6.39
N GLY A 129 -16.56 13.73 -6.16
CA GLY A 129 -17.82 13.42 -5.51
C GLY A 129 -17.66 12.56 -4.24
N THR A 130 -18.77 12.41 -3.52
CA THR A 130 -18.82 11.55 -2.31
C THR A 130 -18.70 10.08 -2.62
N SER A 131 -19.07 9.63 -3.83
CA SER A 131 -18.90 8.26 -4.32
C SER A 131 -17.43 7.86 -4.46
N ASP A 132 -16.54 8.83 -4.68
CA ASP A 132 -15.12 8.59 -4.93
C ASP A 132 -14.32 8.44 -3.63
N ILE A 133 -14.92 8.75 -2.47
CA ILE A 133 -14.24 8.73 -1.17
C ILE A 133 -13.61 7.36 -0.87
N GLY A 134 -14.30 6.26 -1.17
CA GLY A 134 -13.79 4.93 -0.88
C GLY A 134 -12.47 4.61 -1.61
N ILE A 135 -12.33 5.08 -2.85
CA ILE A 135 -11.12 4.92 -3.68
C ILE A 135 -10.01 5.87 -3.18
N ALA A 136 -10.36 7.12 -2.86
CA ALA A 136 -9.42 8.08 -2.31
C ALA A 136 -8.84 7.61 -0.95
N GLU A 137 -9.67 6.98 -0.13
CA GLU A 137 -9.24 6.40 1.15
C GLU A 137 -8.30 5.20 0.98
N GLU A 138 -8.45 4.40 -0.09
CA GLU A 138 -7.47 3.38 -0.44
C GLU A 138 -6.12 4.01 -0.80
N ALA A 139 -6.12 5.07 -1.62
CA ALA A 139 -4.91 5.82 -1.94
C ALA A 139 -4.27 6.43 -0.67
N ARG A 140 -5.08 6.98 0.25
CA ARG A 140 -4.61 7.50 1.54
C ARG A 140 -3.92 6.42 2.36
N LEU A 141 -4.54 5.24 2.50
CA LEU A 141 -3.95 4.12 3.24
C LEU A 141 -2.62 3.69 2.63
N MET A 142 -2.50 3.70 1.30
CA MET A 142 -1.23 3.38 0.62
C MET A 142 -0.16 4.44 0.88
N CYS A 143 -0.48 5.73 0.77
CA CYS A 143 0.45 6.81 1.10
C CYS A 143 0.91 6.74 2.56
N GLU A 144 0.00 6.43 3.49
CA GLU A 144 0.35 6.23 4.89
C GLU A 144 1.26 5.01 5.12
N ALA A 145 1.03 3.92 4.37
CA ALA A 145 1.90 2.74 4.40
C ALA A 145 3.32 3.05 3.88
N MET A 146 3.44 4.06 3.02
CA MET A 146 4.72 4.62 2.54
C MET A 146 5.26 5.72 3.46
N ASN A 147 4.65 5.95 4.61
CA ASN A 147 5.01 6.95 5.62
C ASN A 147 4.85 8.41 5.17
N CYS A 148 4.05 8.68 4.15
CA CYS A 148 3.70 10.04 3.75
C CYS A 148 2.66 10.66 4.68
N THR A 149 2.64 11.99 4.73
CA THR A 149 1.56 12.75 5.36
C THR A 149 0.49 13.03 4.29
N CYS A 150 -0.77 12.68 4.58
CA CYS A 150 -1.87 12.88 3.65
C CYS A 150 -2.72 14.08 4.10
N ILE A 151 -3.04 14.97 3.15
CA ILE A 151 -3.96 16.09 3.32
C ILE A 151 -5.15 15.83 2.41
N CYS A 152 -6.26 15.39 3.01
CA CYS A 152 -7.43 14.95 2.26
C CYS A 152 -8.53 16.04 2.25
N SER A 153 -9.18 16.20 1.09
CA SER A 153 -10.35 17.05 0.92
C SER A 153 -11.33 16.37 -0.04
N TYR A 154 -12.53 16.13 0.43
CA TYR A 154 -13.50 15.34 -0.31
C TYR A 154 -14.66 16.20 -0.79
N ASP A 155 -15.32 15.78 -1.90
CA ASP A 155 -16.50 16.42 -2.49
C ASP A 155 -16.24 17.86 -2.94
N ILE A 156 -15.20 18.04 -3.76
CA ILE A 156 -14.80 19.35 -4.31
C ILE A 156 -14.93 19.44 -5.84
N GLY A 157 -15.81 18.61 -6.42
CA GLY A 157 -15.99 18.53 -7.86
C GLY A 157 -16.53 19.81 -8.50
N ILE A 158 -16.52 19.85 -9.83
CA ILE A 158 -16.84 21.05 -10.65
C ILE A 158 -18.26 21.58 -10.44
N ALA A 159 -19.22 20.78 -10.01
CA ALA A 159 -20.55 21.25 -9.66
C ALA A 159 -20.54 22.34 -8.56
N GLY A 160 -19.42 22.48 -7.84
CA GLY A 160 -19.21 23.53 -6.84
C GLY A 160 -17.78 24.06 -6.90
N MET A 161 -17.34 24.60 -8.03
CA MET A 161 -15.96 25.08 -8.28
C MET A 161 -15.42 26.00 -7.18
N HIS A 162 -16.28 26.80 -6.56
CA HIS A 162 -15.90 27.67 -5.45
C HIS A 162 -15.30 26.89 -4.25
N ARG A 163 -15.66 25.62 -4.09
CA ARG A 163 -15.10 24.74 -3.03
C ARG A 163 -13.67 24.29 -3.33
N MET A 164 -13.31 24.22 -4.60
CA MET A 164 -11.99 23.76 -5.06
C MET A 164 -10.87 24.75 -4.72
N PHE A 165 -11.12 26.07 -4.94
CA PHE A 165 -10.09 27.07 -4.76
C PHE A 165 -9.48 27.15 -3.36
N PRO A 166 -10.27 27.15 -2.26
CA PRO A 166 -9.73 27.11 -0.91
C PRO A 166 -8.87 25.87 -0.65
N VAL A 167 -9.29 24.70 -1.20
CA VAL A 167 -8.57 23.45 -1.05
C VAL A 167 -7.22 23.51 -1.78
N LEU A 168 -7.18 24.00 -3.02
CA LEU A 168 -5.92 24.16 -3.77
C LEU A 168 -4.98 25.13 -3.06
N LYS A 169 -5.46 26.28 -2.58
CA LYS A 169 -4.66 27.22 -1.78
C LYS A 169 -4.05 26.54 -0.55
N LYS A 170 -4.85 25.73 0.17
CA LYS A 170 -4.37 24.97 1.31
C LYS A 170 -3.29 23.98 0.92
N LEU A 171 -3.48 23.20 -0.14
CA LEU A 171 -2.50 22.22 -0.59
C LEU A 171 -1.17 22.88 -1.00
N ILE A 172 -1.24 24.03 -1.69
CA ILE A 172 -0.07 24.81 -2.05
C ILE A 172 0.64 25.35 -0.80
N SER A 173 -0.10 25.94 0.15
CA SER A 173 0.48 26.47 1.38
C SER A 173 1.12 25.39 2.27
N GLU A 174 0.64 24.17 2.20
CA GLU A 174 1.19 23.01 2.90
C GLU A 174 2.39 22.38 2.17
N ASP A 175 2.76 22.89 0.99
CA ASP A 175 3.86 22.41 0.17
C ASP A 175 3.76 20.91 -0.10
N VAL A 176 2.64 20.46 -0.69
CA VAL A 176 2.46 19.06 -1.05
C VAL A 176 3.32 18.69 -2.26
N SER A 177 3.99 17.55 -2.19
CA SER A 177 4.86 17.05 -3.27
C SER A 177 4.07 16.54 -4.48
N SER A 178 2.81 16.12 -4.26
CA SER A 178 1.91 15.63 -5.31
C SER A 178 0.46 15.71 -4.87
N ILE A 179 -0.44 15.73 -5.86
CA ILE A 179 -1.89 15.70 -5.63
C ILE A 179 -2.46 14.49 -6.36
N ILE A 180 -3.23 13.67 -5.64
CA ILE A 180 -4.03 12.58 -6.19
C ILE A 180 -5.45 13.07 -6.32
N VAL A 181 -5.98 13.07 -7.54
CA VAL A 181 -7.36 13.40 -7.85
C VAL A 181 -8.12 12.12 -8.14
N VAL A 182 -9.25 11.93 -7.47
CA VAL A 182 -10.15 10.78 -7.67
C VAL A 182 -11.49 11.29 -8.14
N ALA A 183 -11.85 10.94 -9.37
CA ALA A 183 -13.09 11.36 -10.00
C ALA A 183 -13.57 10.27 -10.97
N GLY A 184 -14.85 9.96 -10.93
CA GLY A 184 -15.48 9.06 -11.90
C GLY A 184 -15.67 9.73 -13.27
N MET A 185 -15.91 11.03 -13.27
CA MET A 185 -15.97 11.93 -14.44
C MET A 185 -15.33 13.27 -14.09
N GLU A 186 -14.75 13.95 -15.06
CA GLU A 186 -14.24 15.33 -14.95
C GLU A 186 -13.17 15.50 -13.85
N GLY A 187 -12.18 14.60 -13.87
CA GLY A 187 -11.01 14.65 -12.99
C GLY A 187 -9.93 15.59 -13.51
#